data_c09cf09da2bc8823500f81ab088424ef
#
_entry.id   c09cf09da2bc8823500f81ab088424ef
#
_cell.length_a   1.000
_cell.length_b   1.000
_cell.length_c   1.000
_cell.angle_alpha   90.00
_cell.angle_beta   90.00
_cell.angle_gamma   90.00
#
_symmetry.space_group_name_H-M   'P 1'
#
loop_
_entity.id
_entity.type
_entity.pdbx_description
1 polymer ?
#
loop_
_entity_poly.entity_id
_entity_poly.type
_entity_poly.pdbx_seq_one_letter_code
_entity_poly.pdbx_strand_id
1 'polypeptide(L)'
;MSDESLVLVERDEARRVALVRLNRPKQLNALNGPTMDALCEALEKLDRDEAVRVIVVTGNERAFAAGADIGEMSGASPIDMLRKNRIAQWDRVRKITKPVIAAVAGWCLGGGCELAMALDIIVAAESARFGQPEIKIGVMPGAGGTQRLARAIGKSKAMEMILTGEPITAAEAERIGLVSRVVTDELLVEDALALAAEIAKRAPLALRLAKESVNAAFEMGLTDGLAHERRLFYLLFSSDDQKEGMTAFLEKRDPNFKGR
;
A
#
# COMPACT_ATOMS: atom_id res chain seq x y z
N MET A 1 -28.47 14.36 -6.70
CA MET A 1 -27.11 13.96 -7.11
C MET A 1 -26.90 12.59 -6.51
N SER A 2 -26.76 11.54 -7.32
CA SER A 2 -26.46 10.19 -6.82
C SER A 2 -25.17 10.25 -6.03
N ASP A 3 -25.22 9.82 -4.79
CA ASP A 3 -24.09 9.70 -3.88
C ASP A 3 -23.21 8.54 -4.42
N GLU A 4 -22.37 8.86 -5.42
CA GLU A 4 -21.44 7.88 -5.95
C GLU A 4 -20.39 7.61 -4.86
N SER A 5 -20.29 6.37 -4.42
CA SER A 5 -19.34 5.95 -3.40
C SER A 5 -17.91 6.36 -3.79
N LEU A 6 -17.19 7.03 -2.88
CA LEU A 6 -15.81 7.51 -3.08
C LEU A 6 -14.80 6.36 -3.21
N VAL A 7 -15.18 5.20 -2.70
CA VAL A 7 -14.39 3.97 -2.72
C VAL A 7 -15.31 2.79 -3.04
N LEU A 8 -14.94 1.97 -3.99
CA LEU A 8 -15.65 0.76 -4.36
C LEU A 8 -14.90 -0.45 -3.79
N VAL A 9 -15.64 -1.43 -3.29
CA VAL A 9 -15.06 -2.67 -2.73
C VAL A 9 -15.69 -3.87 -3.43
N GLU A 10 -14.85 -4.67 -4.05
CA GLU A 10 -15.19 -5.94 -4.69
C GLU A 10 -14.51 -7.07 -3.92
N ARG A 11 -15.18 -8.21 -3.78
CA ARG A 11 -14.64 -9.38 -3.07
C ARG A 11 -14.55 -10.56 -4.02
N ASP A 12 -13.42 -11.20 -4.04
CA ASP A 12 -13.22 -12.52 -4.63
C ASP A 12 -13.11 -13.54 -3.50
N GLU A 13 -14.26 -14.14 -3.16
CA GLU A 13 -14.35 -15.10 -2.06
C GLU A 13 -13.54 -16.36 -2.34
N ALA A 14 -13.46 -16.79 -3.60
CA ALA A 14 -12.72 -17.99 -4.00
C ALA A 14 -11.20 -17.78 -3.81
N ARG A 15 -10.70 -16.61 -4.15
CA ARG A 15 -9.28 -16.21 -3.97
C ARG A 15 -8.99 -15.69 -2.56
N ARG A 16 -10.01 -15.38 -1.76
CA ARG A 16 -9.90 -14.70 -0.44
C ARG A 16 -9.22 -13.33 -0.54
N VAL A 17 -9.50 -12.60 -1.59
CA VAL A 17 -8.91 -11.30 -1.91
C VAL A 17 -10.02 -10.26 -1.99
N ALA A 18 -9.73 -9.02 -1.61
CA ALA A 18 -10.59 -7.87 -1.85
C ALA A 18 -9.89 -6.85 -2.73
N LEU A 19 -10.61 -6.30 -3.71
CA LEU A 19 -10.20 -5.17 -4.52
C LEU A 19 -10.89 -3.90 -4.01
N VAL A 20 -10.10 -2.89 -3.69
CA VAL A 20 -10.54 -1.57 -3.23
C VAL A 20 -10.16 -0.56 -4.30
N ARG A 21 -11.15 0.12 -4.88
CA ARG A 21 -10.93 1.08 -5.96
C ARG A 21 -11.26 2.49 -5.50
N LEU A 22 -10.32 3.43 -5.66
CA LEU A 22 -10.58 4.86 -5.52
C LEU A 22 -11.50 5.32 -6.67
N ASN A 23 -12.56 6.05 -6.36
CA ASN A 23 -13.63 6.37 -7.31
C ASN A 23 -13.93 7.87 -7.38
N ARG A 24 -12.91 8.67 -7.69
CA ARG A 24 -13.03 10.09 -8.05
C ARG A 24 -12.40 10.38 -9.42
N PRO A 25 -12.85 9.73 -10.51
CA PRO A 25 -12.16 9.78 -11.82
C PRO A 25 -12.08 11.18 -12.42
N LYS A 26 -13.06 12.04 -12.16
CA LYS A 26 -13.07 13.44 -12.64
C LYS A 26 -11.96 14.30 -12.01
N GLN A 27 -11.53 13.96 -10.80
CA GLN A 27 -10.47 14.62 -10.05
C GLN A 27 -9.17 13.80 -10.06
N LEU A 28 -9.00 12.84 -10.99
CA LEU A 28 -7.84 11.95 -11.05
C LEU A 28 -7.57 11.28 -9.69
N ASN A 29 -8.60 10.89 -8.97
CA ASN A 29 -8.56 10.29 -7.64
C ASN A 29 -7.79 11.13 -6.60
N ALA A 30 -7.82 12.47 -6.71
CA ALA A 30 -7.22 13.35 -5.69
C ALA A 30 -7.79 13.03 -4.29
N LEU A 31 -6.88 12.92 -3.33
CA LEU A 31 -7.15 12.47 -1.97
C LEU A 31 -7.60 13.67 -1.10
N ASN A 32 -8.91 13.77 -0.87
CA ASN A 32 -9.49 14.66 0.12
C ASN A 32 -9.82 13.92 1.43
N GLY A 33 -10.19 14.65 2.48
CA GLY A 33 -10.56 14.07 3.76
C GLY A 33 -11.59 12.94 3.65
N PRO A 34 -12.76 13.18 3.04
CA PRO A 34 -13.80 12.15 2.88
C PRO A 34 -13.34 10.90 2.11
N THR A 35 -12.51 11.07 1.06
CA THR A 35 -11.96 9.91 0.30
C THR A 35 -11.03 9.07 1.15
N MET A 36 -10.16 9.73 1.91
CA MET A 36 -9.23 9.02 2.80
C MET A 36 -9.95 8.34 3.95
N ASP A 37 -11.01 8.95 4.50
CA ASP A 37 -11.83 8.33 5.54
C ASP A 37 -12.55 7.08 4.99
N ALA A 38 -13.18 7.18 3.82
CA ALA A 38 -13.82 6.05 3.17
C ALA A 38 -12.82 4.91 2.86
N LEU A 39 -11.60 5.25 2.40
CA LEU A 39 -10.54 4.27 2.17
C LEU A 39 -10.13 3.58 3.47
N CYS A 40 -9.86 4.35 4.52
CA CYS A 40 -9.47 3.79 5.82
C CYS A 40 -10.55 2.87 6.39
N GLU A 41 -11.80 3.28 6.37
CA GLU A 41 -12.93 2.47 6.84
C GLU A 41 -13.07 1.17 6.05
N ALA A 42 -12.92 1.22 4.71
CA ALA A 42 -12.95 0.05 3.87
C ALA A 42 -11.81 -0.92 4.22
N LEU A 43 -10.57 -0.41 4.33
CA LEU A 43 -9.40 -1.22 4.67
C LEU A 43 -9.51 -1.84 6.08
N GLU A 44 -9.91 -1.05 7.08
CA GLU A 44 -10.10 -1.53 8.46
C GLU A 44 -11.20 -2.60 8.56
N LYS A 45 -12.29 -2.45 7.79
CA LYS A 45 -13.35 -3.48 7.70
C LYS A 45 -12.81 -4.77 7.09
N LEU A 46 -12.06 -4.67 6.00
CA LEU A 46 -11.44 -5.83 5.33
C LEU A 46 -10.34 -6.47 6.20
N ASP A 47 -9.61 -5.68 6.97
CA ASP A 47 -8.58 -6.19 7.89
C ASP A 47 -9.17 -7.10 8.99
N ARG A 48 -10.40 -6.81 9.45
CA ARG A 48 -11.13 -7.61 10.45
C ARG A 48 -11.89 -8.80 9.85
N ASP A 49 -12.09 -8.82 8.54
CA ASP A 49 -12.88 -9.85 7.86
C ASP A 49 -12.04 -11.11 7.62
N GLU A 50 -12.32 -12.20 8.34
CA GLU A 50 -11.60 -13.48 8.22
C GLU A 50 -11.71 -14.12 6.83
N ALA A 51 -12.72 -13.79 6.04
CA ALA A 51 -12.86 -14.27 4.68
C ALA A 51 -11.84 -13.67 3.72
N VAL A 52 -11.30 -12.48 4.04
CA VAL A 52 -10.29 -11.77 3.23
C VAL A 52 -8.90 -12.00 3.84
N ARG A 53 -7.93 -12.36 3.03
CA ARG A 53 -6.52 -12.56 3.43
C ARG A 53 -5.57 -11.51 2.90
N VAL A 54 -5.85 -10.97 1.70
CA VAL A 54 -5.03 -9.95 1.04
C VAL A 54 -5.95 -8.89 0.44
N ILE A 55 -5.48 -7.65 0.42
CA ILE A 55 -6.22 -6.51 -0.14
C ILE A 55 -5.43 -5.95 -1.32
N VAL A 56 -6.10 -5.61 -2.41
CA VAL A 56 -5.53 -4.86 -3.54
C VAL A 56 -6.19 -3.49 -3.56
N VAL A 57 -5.40 -2.41 -3.62
CA VAL A 57 -5.87 -1.03 -3.78
C VAL A 57 -5.51 -0.54 -5.17
N THR A 58 -6.46 0.06 -5.88
CA THR A 58 -6.22 0.60 -7.22
C THR A 58 -7.00 1.90 -7.45
N GLY A 59 -6.69 2.59 -8.52
CA GLY A 59 -7.45 3.71 -9.06
C GLY A 59 -8.16 3.34 -10.36
N ASN A 60 -7.89 4.11 -11.41
CA ASN A 60 -8.32 3.84 -12.78
C ASN A 60 -7.11 3.97 -13.74
N GLU A 61 -7.33 3.78 -15.05
CA GLU A 61 -6.29 3.85 -16.07
C GLU A 61 -5.56 5.20 -16.14
N ARG A 62 -6.23 6.31 -15.77
CA ARG A 62 -5.66 7.65 -15.82
C ARG A 62 -4.85 8.01 -14.58
N ALA A 63 -5.25 7.49 -13.43
CA ALA A 63 -4.59 7.78 -12.17
C ALA A 63 -4.90 6.73 -11.09
N PHE A 64 -3.87 6.30 -10.42
CA PHE A 64 -4.02 5.70 -9.09
C PHE A 64 -4.55 6.79 -8.13
N ALA A 65 -3.77 7.84 -7.91
CA ALA A 65 -4.18 9.08 -7.23
C ALA A 65 -3.18 10.20 -7.59
N ALA A 66 -3.69 11.35 -8.05
CA ALA A 66 -2.86 12.46 -8.51
C ALA A 66 -2.38 13.42 -7.40
N GLY A 67 -2.53 13.03 -6.14
CA GLY A 67 -2.08 13.79 -4.98
C GLY A 67 -3.19 14.17 -4.00
N ALA A 68 -2.86 15.02 -3.03
CA ALA A 68 -3.84 15.61 -2.14
C ALA A 68 -4.71 16.62 -2.87
N ASP A 69 -5.96 16.78 -2.41
CA ASP A 69 -6.87 17.79 -2.95
C ASP A 69 -6.43 19.19 -2.47
N ILE A 70 -5.77 19.93 -3.37
CA ILE A 70 -5.19 21.25 -3.07
C ILE A 70 -6.26 22.26 -2.67
N GLY A 71 -7.48 22.15 -3.23
CA GLY A 71 -8.60 23.03 -2.90
C GLY A 71 -8.94 23.01 -1.40
N GLU A 72 -8.74 21.87 -0.74
CA GLU A 72 -8.97 21.77 0.70
C GLU A 72 -7.84 22.34 1.57
N MET A 73 -6.66 22.55 1.01
CA MET A 73 -5.46 22.98 1.75
C MET A 73 -5.06 24.43 1.48
N SER A 74 -5.43 24.99 0.33
CA SER A 74 -4.93 26.30 -0.13
C SER A 74 -5.20 27.47 0.83
N GLY A 75 -6.26 27.38 1.63
CA GLY A 75 -6.61 28.41 2.62
C GLY A 75 -6.32 28.03 4.07
N ALA A 76 -5.68 26.88 4.31
CA ALA A 76 -5.50 26.37 5.67
C ALA A 76 -4.33 27.08 6.42
N SER A 77 -4.57 27.49 7.65
CA SER A 77 -3.50 27.93 8.56
C SER A 77 -2.75 26.73 9.16
N PRO A 78 -1.55 26.93 9.73
CA PRO A 78 -0.84 25.86 10.46
C PRO A 78 -1.69 25.22 11.58
N ILE A 79 -2.52 26.02 12.25
CA ILE A 79 -3.41 25.54 13.31
C ILE A 79 -4.53 24.67 12.73
N ASP A 80 -5.07 25.03 11.55
CA ASP A 80 -6.07 24.18 10.86
C ASP A 80 -5.48 22.84 10.45
N MET A 81 -4.25 22.83 9.93
CA MET A 81 -3.54 21.60 9.57
C MET A 81 -3.33 20.69 10.79
N LEU A 82 -2.89 21.27 11.93
CA LEU A 82 -2.71 20.52 13.18
C LEU A 82 -4.04 19.98 13.73
N ARG A 83 -5.11 20.80 13.73
CA ARG A 83 -6.42 20.39 14.26
C ARG A 83 -7.09 19.31 13.40
N LYS A 84 -7.04 19.47 12.08
CA LYS A 84 -7.63 18.51 11.14
C LYS A 84 -6.84 17.21 11.06
N ASN A 85 -5.55 17.26 11.39
CA ASN A 85 -4.61 16.12 11.41
C ASN A 85 -4.83 15.10 10.28
N ARG A 86 -4.99 15.59 9.05
CA ARG A 86 -5.34 14.76 7.87
C ARG A 86 -4.30 13.67 7.59
N ILE A 87 -3.05 13.91 7.96
CA ILE A 87 -1.95 12.96 7.79
C ILE A 87 -2.14 11.71 8.65
N ALA A 88 -2.90 11.80 9.76
CA ALA A 88 -3.25 10.63 10.57
C ALA A 88 -4.00 9.53 9.78
N GLN A 89 -4.64 9.87 8.66
CA GLN A 89 -5.30 8.88 7.79
C GLN A 89 -4.27 7.94 7.13
N TRP A 90 -3.09 8.43 6.74
CA TRP A 90 -1.98 7.58 6.28
C TRP A 90 -1.46 6.65 7.39
N ASP A 91 -1.48 7.10 8.65
CA ASP A 91 -1.14 6.24 9.79
C ASP A 91 -2.19 5.14 10.02
N ARG A 92 -3.47 5.39 9.73
CA ARG A 92 -4.52 4.35 9.74
C ARG A 92 -4.25 3.29 8.67
N VAL A 93 -3.90 3.70 7.46
CA VAL A 93 -3.52 2.77 6.37
C VAL A 93 -2.34 1.88 6.78
N ARG A 94 -1.31 2.45 7.40
CA ARG A 94 -0.14 1.70 7.90
C ARG A 94 -0.46 0.65 8.97
N LYS A 95 -1.55 0.81 9.70
CA LYS A 95 -1.96 -0.11 10.77
C LYS A 95 -2.70 -1.35 10.26
N ILE A 96 -3.00 -1.43 8.99
CA ILE A 96 -3.61 -2.62 8.38
C ILE A 96 -2.63 -3.78 8.50
N THR A 97 -3.09 -4.87 9.11
CA THR A 97 -2.23 -6.01 9.45
C THR A 97 -2.09 -7.01 8.31
N LYS A 98 -3.09 -7.12 7.45
CA LYS A 98 -3.05 -7.96 6.25
C LYS A 98 -2.15 -7.38 5.18
N PRO A 99 -1.55 -8.19 4.29
CA PRO A 99 -0.86 -7.70 3.11
C PRO A 99 -1.77 -6.84 2.23
N VAL A 100 -1.25 -5.69 1.78
CA VAL A 100 -1.95 -4.76 0.89
C VAL A 100 -1.08 -4.45 -0.32
N ILE A 101 -1.61 -4.68 -1.51
CA ILE A 101 -0.93 -4.44 -2.79
C ILE A 101 -1.49 -3.17 -3.43
N ALA A 102 -0.64 -2.24 -3.85
CA ALA A 102 -1.01 -1.14 -4.74
C ALA A 102 -0.92 -1.60 -6.20
N ALA A 103 -2.03 -1.54 -6.94
CA ALA A 103 -2.06 -1.72 -8.38
C ALA A 103 -2.17 -0.33 -9.04
N VAL A 104 -1.06 0.15 -9.62
CA VAL A 104 -0.87 1.54 -10.01
C VAL A 104 -0.85 1.71 -11.51
N ALA A 105 -1.80 2.45 -12.07
CA ALA A 105 -1.81 2.93 -13.45
C ALA A 105 -1.85 4.46 -13.51
N GLY A 106 -1.36 5.06 -14.58
CA GLY A 106 -1.39 6.50 -14.80
C GLY A 106 -0.68 7.28 -13.70
N TRP A 107 -1.27 8.40 -13.28
CA TRP A 107 -0.65 9.30 -12.31
C TRP A 107 -0.68 8.76 -10.88
N CYS A 108 0.47 8.67 -10.24
CA CYS A 108 0.68 8.34 -8.85
C CYS A 108 1.60 9.41 -8.23
N LEU A 109 1.01 10.55 -7.84
CA LEU A 109 1.75 11.75 -7.50
C LEU A 109 1.49 12.21 -6.07
N GLY A 110 2.48 12.83 -5.45
CA GLY A 110 2.36 13.45 -4.13
C GLY A 110 1.73 12.51 -3.10
N GLY A 111 0.66 12.95 -2.43
CA GLY A 111 -0.10 12.12 -1.49
C GLY A 111 -0.54 10.77 -2.04
N GLY A 112 -0.77 10.65 -3.35
CA GLY A 112 -1.07 9.37 -4.01
C GLY A 112 0.15 8.44 -4.05
N CYS A 113 1.34 8.97 -4.35
CA CYS A 113 2.59 8.23 -4.29
C CYS A 113 2.94 7.87 -2.83
N GLU A 114 2.67 8.77 -1.88
CA GLU A 114 2.81 8.50 -0.46
C GLU A 114 1.86 7.39 0.03
N LEU A 115 0.63 7.34 -0.50
CA LEU A 115 -0.31 6.26 -0.24
C LEU A 115 0.22 4.93 -0.81
N ALA A 116 0.65 4.88 -2.07
CA ALA A 116 1.21 3.67 -2.66
C ALA A 116 2.41 3.14 -1.87
N MET A 117 3.33 4.02 -1.43
CA MET A 117 4.47 3.67 -0.58
C MET A 117 4.10 3.29 0.87
N ALA A 118 2.90 3.63 1.32
CA ALA A 118 2.40 3.19 2.63
C ALA A 118 1.83 1.78 2.61
N LEU A 119 1.56 1.22 1.41
CA LEU A 119 1.17 -0.17 1.19
C LEU A 119 2.41 -1.08 1.09
N ASP A 120 2.21 -2.38 0.99
CA ASP A 120 3.32 -3.33 1.16
C ASP A 120 4.04 -3.68 -0.15
N ILE A 121 3.30 -3.76 -1.25
CA ILE A 121 3.83 -4.12 -2.57
C ILE A 121 3.24 -3.17 -3.61
N ILE A 122 4.05 -2.69 -4.54
CA ILE A 122 3.58 -1.89 -5.67
C ILE A 122 3.76 -2.69 -6.96
N VAL A 123 2.64 -2.97 -7.63
CA VAL A 123 2.59 -3.47 -9.01
C VAL A 123 2.17 -2.31 -9.90
N ALA A 124 2.91 -2.03 -10.96
CA ALA A 124 2.65 -0.87 -11.82
C ALA A 124 2.31 -1.29 -13.26
N ALA A 125 1.41 -0.54 -13.89
CA ALA A 125 1.26 -0.56 -15.33
C ALA A 125 2.38 0.22 -16.02
N GLU A 126 2.66 -0.06 -17.29
CA GLU A 126 3.65 0.69 -18.10
C GLU A 126 3.33 2.19 -18.17
N SER A 127 2.05 2.56 -18.15
CA SER A 127 1.60 3.95 -18.13
C SER A 127 1.89 4.68 -16.81
N ALA A 128 2.19 3.97 -15.73
CA ALA A 128 2.33 4.60 -14.42
C ALA A 128 3.46 5.63 -14.35
N ARG A 129 3.19 6.72 -13.61
CA ARG A 129 4.14 7.81 -13.37
C ARG A 129 4.16 8.13 -11.88
N PHE A 130 5.32 7.99 -11.27
CA PHE A 130 5.53 8.20 -9.83
C PHE A 130 6.28 9.51 -9.60
N GLY A 131 5.82 10.33 -8.66
CA GLY A 131 6.49 11.59 -8.36
C GLY A 131 6.04 12.24 -7.06
N GLN A 132 6.84 13.20 -6.61
CA GLN A 132 6.56 14.05 -5.43
C GLN A 132 6.63 15.53 -5.86
N PRO A 133 5.58 16.06 -6.54
CA PRO A 133 5.62 17.39 -7.16
C PRO A 133 5.27 18.54 -6.21
N GLU A 134 5.16 18.29 -4.89
CA GLU A 134 4.73 19.26 -3.89
C GLU A 134 5.57 20.55 -3.91
N ILE A 135 6.85 20.45 -4.26
CA ILE A 135 7.74 21.61 -4.35
C ILE A 135 7.26 22.65 -5.37
N LYS A 136 6.56 22.20 -6.42
CA LYS A 136 6.02 23.07 -7.49
C LYS A 136 4.87 23.96 -7.01
N ILE A 137 4.28 23.64 -5.86
CA ILE A 137 3.21 24.41 -5.22
C ILE A 137 3.64 25.02 -3.89
N GLY A 138 4.95 25.09 -3.61
CA GLY A 138 5.50 25.78 -2.45
C GLY A 138 5.46 25.02 -1.14
N VAL A 139 5.27 23.68 -1.18
CA VAL A 139 5.32 22.81 -0.01
C VAL A 139 6.24 21.62 -0.27
N MET A 140 6.38 20.74 0.70
CA MET A 140 7.10 19.47 0.56
C MET A 140 6.17 18.28 0.82
N PRO A 141 6.53 17.04 0.44
CA PRO A 141 5.78 15.85 0.80
C PRO A 141 5.57 15.77 2.31
N GLY A 142 4.33 15.56 2.75
CA GLY A 142 3.94 15.65 4.17
C GLY A 142 3.41 14.36 4.78
N ALA A 143 3.05 13.35 3.95
CA ALA A 143 2.48 12.09 4.41
C ALA A 143 3.48 10.91 4.34
N GLY A 144 4.76 11.20 4.36
CA GLY A 144 5.85 10.24 4.44
C GLY A 144 6.72 10.14 3.19
N GLY A 145 6.45 10.94 2.14
CA GLY A 145 7.20 10.90 0.87
C GLY A 145 8.69 11.10 1.06
N THR A 146 9.11 12.10 1.83
CA THR A 146 10.54 12.34 2.10
C THR A 146 11.22 11.17 2.82
N GLN A 147 10.49 10.46 3.67
CA GLN A 147 11.03 9.39 4.51
C GLN A 147 11.01 8.03 3.79
N ARG A 148 9.86 7.66 3.20
CA ARG A 148 9.72 6.37 2.53
C ARG A 148 10.49 6.31 1.21
N LEU A 149 10.39 7.38 0.40
CA LEU A 149 11.09 7.42 -0.89
C LEU A 149 12.61 7.29 -0.71
N ALA A 150 13.20 8.08 0.22
CA ALA A 150 14.64 8.01 0.48
C ALA A 150 15.10 6.63 0.98
N ARG A 151 14.25 5.92 1.74
CA ARG A 151 14.56 4.55 2.20
C ARG A 151 14.40 3.52 1.07
N ALA A 152 13.43 3.70 0.19
CA ALA A 152 13.18 2.77 -0.91
C ALA A 152 14.24 2.86 -2.02
N ILE A 153 14.59 4.08 -2.46
CA ILE A 153 15.41 4.29 -3.67
C ILE A 153 16.75 4.98 -3.43
N GLY A 154 17.07 5.24 -2.17
CA GLY A 154 18.30 5.93 -1.77
C GLY A 154 18.19 7.47 -1.88
N LYS A 155 19.07 8.15 -1.14
CA LYS A 155 19.03 9.60 -0.93
C LYS A 155 19.11 10.41 -2.23
N SER A 156 20.05 10.07 -3.12
CA SER A 156 20.34 10.90 -4.31
C SER A 156 19.15 10.97 -5.26
N LYS A 157 18.54 9.83 -5.57
CA LYS A 157 17.38 9.78 -6.47
C LYS A 157 16.12 10.38 -5.84
N ALA A 158 15.92 10.14 -4.54
CA ALA A 158 14.82 10.76 -3.80
C ALA A 158 14.94 12.29 -3.77
N MET A 159 16.14 12.83 -3.56
CA MET A 159 16.40 14.28 -3.61
C MET A 159 16.07 14.86 -4.99
N GLU A 160 16.53 14.21 -6.07
CA GLU A 160 16.22 14.65 -7.44
C GLU A 160 14.72 14.75 -7.66
N MET A 161 13.97 13.65 -7.37
CA MET A 161 12.52 13.60 -7.55
C MET A 161 11.77 14.64 -6.71
N ILE A 162 12.16 14.82 -5.44
CA ILE A 162 11.48 15.75 -4.54
C ILE A 162 11.81 17.21 -4.86
N LEU A 163 13.08 17.54 -5.14
CA LEU A 163 13.49 18.93 -5.36
C LEU A 163 13.16 19.46 -6.75
N THR A 164 13.07 18.59 -7.75
CA THR A 164 12.58 18.97 -9.09
C THR A 164 11.06 18.86 -9.21
N GLY A 165 10.45 17.94 -8.45
CA GLY A 165 9.05 17.57 -8.60
C GLY A 165 8.75 16.83 -9.91
N GLU A 166 9.78 16.35 -10.64
CA GLU A 166 9.59 15.61 -11.89
C GLU A 166 9.27 14.15 -11.63
N PRO A 167 8.25 13.59 -12.31
CA PRO A 167 7.88 12.19 -12.16
C PRO A 167 8.84 11.27 -12.94
N ILE A 168 8.97 10.04 -12.47
CA ILE A 168 9.67 8.95 -13.15
C ILE A 168 8.68 7.97 -13.79
N THR A 169 9.15 7.21 -14.77
CA THR A 169 8.38 6.15 -15.43
C THR A 169 8.28 4.90 -14.53
N ALA A 170 7.31 4.01 -14.85
CA ALA A 170 7.18 2.71 -14.19
C ALA A 170 8.48 1.88 -14.31
N ALA A 171 9.06 1.82 -15.51
CA ALA A 171 10.30 1.07 -15.75
C ALA A 171 11.48 1.60 -14.92
N GLU A 172 11.59 2.93 -14.76
CA GLU A 172 12.60 3.49 -13.87
C GLU A 172 12.31 3.18 -12.41
N ALA A 173 11.04 3.28 -11.99
CA ALA A 173 10.61 2.98 -10.63
C ALA A 173 10.89 1.51 -10.24
N GLU A 174 10.71 0.56 -11.17
CA GLU A 174 11.09 -0.84 -10.98
C GLU A 174 12.61 -0.99 -10.87
N ARG A 175 13.36 -0.40 -11.81
CA ARG A 175 14.83 -0.46 -11.84
C ARG A 175 15.49 0.03 -10.55
N ILE A 176 14.92 1.04 -9.90
CA ILE A 176 15.45 1.62 -8.65
C ILE A 176 14.83 1.04 -7.38
N GLY A 177 13.92 0.06 -7.49
CA GLY A 177 13.36 -0.66 -6.36
C GLY A 177 12.15 0.01 -5.67
N LEU A 178 11.53 1.02 -6.29
CA LEU A 178 10.27 1.59 -5.79
C LEU A 178 9.08 0.67 -6.11
N VAL A 179 9.11 0.01 -7.27
CA VAL A 179 8.05 -0.87 -7.77
C VAL A 179 8.57 -2.30 -7.82
N SER A 180 7.75 -3.26 -7.43
CA SER A 180 8.09 -4.67 -7.39
C SER A 180 8.10 -5.32 -8.78
N ARG A 181 7.19 -4.91 -9.65
CA ARG A 181 7.08 -5.37 -11.05
C ARG A 181 6.29 -4.39 -11.91
N VAL A 182 6.56 -4.40 -13.21
CA VAL A 182 5.81 -3.67 -14.22
C VAL A 182 5.13 -4.67 -15.17
N VAL A 183 3.87 -4.38 -15.52
CA VAL A 183 3.05 -5.17 -16.44
C VAL A 183 2.37 -4.24 -17.44
N THR A 184 1.78 -4.80 -18.51
CA THR A 184 0.96 -3.99 -19.44
C THR A 184 -0.29 -3.46 -18.74
N ASP A 185 -0.83 -2.36 -19.24
CA ASP A 185 -1.96 -1.68 -18.61
C ASP A 185 -3.20 -2.58 -18.46
N GLU A 186 -3.47 -3.39 -19.47
CA GLU A 186 -4.63 -4.31 -19.50
C GLU A 186 -4.52 -5.41 -18.46
N LEU A 187 -3.31 -5.82 -18.08
CA LEU A 187 -3.07 -6.93 -17.15
C LEU A 187 -2.89 -6.47 -15.71
N LEU A 188 -2.81 -5.16 -15.44
CA LEU A 188 -2.46 -4.62 -14.12
C LEU A 188 -3.31 -5.21 -12.99
N VAL A 189 -4.63 -5.12 -13.12
CA VAL A 189 -5.54 -5.54 -12.03
C VAL A 189 -5.51 -7.05 -11.88
N GLU A 190 -5.51 -7.81 -12.99
CA GLU A 190 -5.48 -9.27 -12.92
C GLU A 190 -4.15 -9.80 -12.36
N ASP A 191 -3.01 -9.22 -12.75
CA ASP A 191 -1.70 -9.59 -12.19
C ASP A 191 -1.61 -9.30 -10.68
N ALA A 192 -2.11 -8.14 -10.26
CA ALA A 192 -2.16 -7.78 -8.84
C ALA A 192 -3.07 -8.73 -8.05
N LEU A 193 -4.23 -9.12 -8.61
CA LEU A 193 -5.14 -10.10 -7.99
C LEU A 193 -4.54 -11.51 -7.99
N ALA A 194 -3.81 -11.90 -9.04
CA ALA A 194 -3.12 -13.19 -9.09
C ALA A 194 -2.01 -13.26 -8.03
N LEU A 195 -1.20 -12.19 -7.88
CA LEU A 195 -0.21 -12.09 -6.80
C LEU A 195 -0.87 -12.16 -5.42
N ALA A 196 -1.98 -11.42 -5.23
CA ALA A 196 -2.74 -11.43 -3.99
C ALA A 196 -3.27 -12.84 -3.66
N ALA A 197 -3.77 -13.56 -4.66
CA ALA A 197 -4.25 -14.94 -4.52
C ALA A 197 -3.12 -15.91 -4.12
N GLU A 198 -1.93 -15.77 -4.71
CA GLU A 198 -0.75 -16.55 -4.30
C GLU A 198 -0.35 -16.30 -2.85
N ILE A 199 -0.36 -15.03 -2.42
CA ILE A 199 -0.09 -14.67 -1.03
C ILE A 199 -1.20 -15.23 -0.12
N ALA A 200 -2.46 -15.15 -0.52
CA ALA A 200 -3.61 -15.60 0.27
C ALA A 200 -3.61 -17.13 0.54
N LYS A 201 -2.85 -17.92 -0.22
CA LYS A 201 -2.65 -19.36 0.06
C LYS A 201 -1.77 -19.63 1.28
N ARG A 202 -1.02 -18.65 1.77
CA ARG A 202 -0.07 -18.80 2.89
C ARG A 202 -0.77 -18.65 4.25
N ALA A 203 -0.11 -19.11 5.31
CA ALA A 203 -0.61 -19.02 6.68
C ALA A 203 -0.84 -17.57 7.10
N PRO A 204 -2.08 -17.15 7.44
CA PRO A 204 -2.41 -15.74 7.68
C PRO A 204 -1.60 -15.10 8.81
N LEU A 205 -1.37 -15.83 9.90
CA LEU A 205 -0.57 -15.32 11.01
C LEU A 205 0.89 -15.10 10.58
N ALA A 206 1.47 -16.03 9.80
CA ALA A 206 2.83 -15.90 9.30
C ALA A 206 2.97 -14.69 8.36
N LEU A 207 1.98 -14.43 7.50
CA LEU A 207 1.97 -13.25 6.63
C LEU A 207 1.97 -11.94 7.44
N ARG A 208 1.12 -11.85 8.48
CA ARG A 208 1.03 -10.66 9.34
C ARG A 208 2.35 -10.40 10.07
N LEU A 209 2.93 -11.44 10.68
CA LEU A 209 4.18 -11.29 11.43
C LEU A 209 5.38 -11.05 10.52
N ALA A 210 5.41 -11.63 9.31
CA ALA A 210 6.43 -11.31 8.31
C ALA A 210 6.33 -9.84 7.84
N LYS A 211 5.13 -9.34 7.56
CA LYS A 211 4.90 -7.92 7.24
C LYS A 211 5.36 -7.01 8.38
N GLU A 212 4.99 -7.33 9.63
CA GLU A 212 5.42 -6.58 10.82
C GLU A 212 6.95 -6.56 10.92
N SER A 213 7.60 -7.70 10.77
CA SER A 213 9.06 -7.81 10.84
C SER A 213 9.77 -7.02 9.74
N VAL A 214 9.29 -7.08 8.50
CA VAL A 214 9.85 -6.30 7.39
C VAL A 214 9.69 -4.80 7.61
N ASN A 215 8.51 -4.36 8.06
CA ASN A 215 8.28 -2.95 8.38
C ASN A 215 9.17 -2.46 9.53
N ALA A 216 9.43 -3.30 10.53
CA ALA A 216 10.33 -2.98 11.65
C ALA A 216 11.78 -2.71 11.21
N ALA A 217 12.22 -3.26 10.07
CA ALA A 217 13.56 -2.98 9.51
C ALA A 217 13.80 -1.51 9.17
N PHE A 218 12.74 -0.73 8.96
CA PHE A 218 12.81 0.71 8.71
C PHE A 218 12.73 1.57 9.98
N GLU A 219 12.46 0.97 11.13
CA GLU A 219 12.24 1.66 12.41
C GLU A 219 13.29 1.30 13.47
N MET A 220 14.01 0.18 13.31
CA MET A 220 14.92 -0.38 14.30
C MET A 220 16.35 -0.49 13.77
N GLY A 221 17.33 -0.46 14.68
CA GLY A 221 18.70 -0.89 14.38
C GLY A 221 18.76 -2.39 14.12
N LEU A 222 19.75 -2.85 13.35
CA LEU A 222 19.85 -4.25 12.91
C LEU A 222 19.78 -5.25 14.08
N THR A 223 20.50 -4.99 15.18
CA THR A 223 20.52 -5.88 16.35
C THR A 223 19.15 -6.05 16.99
N ASP A 224 18.42 -4.93 17.16
CA ASP A 224 17.08 -4.94 17.75
C ASP A 224 16.07 -5.55 16.79
N GLY A 225 16.20 -5.25 15.48
CA GLY A 225 15.39 -5.84 14.42
C GLY A 225 15.52 -7.36 14.37
N LEU A 226 16.74 -7.90 14.42
CA LEU A 226 17.00 -9.35 14.50
C LEU A 226 16.41 -10.00 15.77
N ALA A 227 16.47 -9.30 16.90
CA ALA A 227 15.87 -9.78 18.14
C ALA A 227 14.33 -9.77 18.05
N HIS A 228 13.73 -8.76 17.43
CA HIS A 228 12.29 -8.68 17.17
C HIS A 228 11.83 -9.80 16.23
N GLU A 229 12.46 -9.97 15.06
CA GLU A 229 12.20 -11.03 14.09
C GLU A 229 12.21 -12.41 14.75
N ARG A 230 13.23 -12.70 15.56
CA ARG A 230 13.36 -13.99 16.25
C ARG A 230 12.22 -14.27 17.21
N ARG A 231 11.73 -13.24 17.92
CA ARG A 231 10.55 -13.39 18.81
C ARG A 231 9.29 -13.70 18.00
N LEU A 232 9.05 -13.00 16.90
CA LEU A 232 7.93 -13.24 16.01
C LEU A 232 8.01 -14.65 15.38
N PHE A 233 9.21 -15.07 14.96
CA PHE A 233 9.43 -16.41 14.43
C PHE A 233 9.10 -17.49 15.45
N TYR A 234 9.56 -17.36 16.71
CA TYR A 234 9.24 -18.32 17.78
C TYR A 234 7.75 -18.34 18.10
N LEU A 235 7.08 -17.19 18.06
CA LEU A 235 5.64 -17.11 18.31
C LEU A 235 4.85 -17.96 17.29
N LEU A 236 5.30 -18.06 16.05
CA LEU A 236 4.62 -18.87 15.03
C LEU A 236 4.57 -20.37 15.39
N PHE A 237 5.49 -20.88 16.20
CA PHE A 237 5.49 -22.29 16.63
C PHE A 237 4.33 -22.63 17.58
N SER A 238 3.61 -21.64 18.10
CA SER A 238 2.38 -21.86 18.87
C SER A 238 1.13 -22.06 17.99
N SER A 239 1.23 -21.79 16.68
CA SER A 239 0.09 -21.87 15.75
C SER A 239 -0.15 -23.29 15.22
N ASP A 240 -1.41 -23.60 14.90
CA ASP A 240 -1.78 -24.84 14.20
C ASP A 240 -1.25 -24.82 12.76
N ASP A 241 -1.25 -23.64 12.12
CA ASP A 241 -0.79 -23.46 10.75
C ASP A 241 0.71 -23.79 10.58
N GLN A 242 1.54 -23.53 11.60
CA GLN A 242 2.95 -23.91 11.58
C GLN A 242 3.10 -25.44 11.51
N LYS A 243 2.36 -26.17 12.35
CA LYS A 243 2.38 -27.64 12.38
C LYS A 243 1.87 -28.23 11.07
N GLU A 244 0.73 -27.70 10.59
CA GLU A 244 0.16 -28.10 9.30
C GLU A 244 1.14 -27.86 8.14
N GLY A 245 1.75 -26.67 8.07
CA GLY A 245 2.67 -26.34 7.00
C GLY A 245 3.92 -27.23 6.96
N MET A 246 4.52 -27.54 8.12
CA MET A 246 5.69 -28.42 8.19
C MET A 246 5.31 -29.87 7.91
N THR A 247 4.15 -30.35 8.40
CA THR A 247 3.66 -31.70 8.11
C THR A 247 3.36 -31.86 6.63
N ALA A 248 2.61 -30.93 6.03
CA ALA A 248 2.28 -30.95 4.61
C ALA A 248 3.53 -30.96 3.72
N PHE A 249 4.55 -30.17 4.08
CA PHE A 249 5.84 -30.14 3.37
C PHE A 249 6.54 -31.52 3.40
N LEU A 250 6.59 -32.17 4.56
CA LEU A 250 7.22 -33.50 4.73
C LEU A 250 6.44 -34.59 3.97
N GLU A 251 5.10 -34.46 3.96
CA GLU A 251 4.20 -35.38 3.24
C GLU A 251 4.04 -35.08 1.75
N LYS A 252 4.66 -33.99 1.25
CA LYS A 252 4.59 -33.52 -0.16
C LYS A 252 3.15 -33.29 -0.64
N ARG A 253 2.33 -32.69 0.18
CA ARG A 253 0.95 -32.25 -0.13
C ARG A 253 0.78 -30.76 0.08
N ASP A 254 -0.29 -30.21 -0.46
CA ASP A 254 -0.66 -28.84 -0.19
C ASP A 254 -1.14 -28.65 1.25
N PRO A 255 -0.72 -27.55 1.94
CA PRO A 255 -1.19 -27.25 3.29
C PRO A 255 -2.58 -26.64 3.27
N ASN A 256 -3.34 -26.87 4.36
CA ASN A 256 -4.66 -26.27 4.58
C ASN A 256 -4.61 -25.30 5.77
N PHE A 257 -4.16 -24.07 5.53
CA PHE A 257 -4.01 -23.04 6.54
C PHE A 257 -5.36 -22.45 7.00
N LYS A 258 -5.56 -22.39 8.31
CA LYS A 258 -6.80 -21.93 8.95
C LYS A 258 -6.67 -20.57 9.66
N GLY A 259 -5.45 -20.05 9.86
CA GLY A 259 -5.19 -18.77 10.49
C GLY A 259 -5.20 -18.81 12.02
N ARG A 260 -4.89 -19.92 12.61
CA ARG A 260 -4.90 -20.11 14.07
C ARG A 260 -3.75 -20.96 14.58
#